data_16e8aa3316298130590027e6db3cbdd6
#
_entry.id   16e8aa3316298130590027e6db3cbdd6
#
_cell.length_a   1.000
_cell.length_b   1.000
_cell.length_c   1.000
_cell.angle_alpha   90.00
_cell.angle_beta   90.00
_cell.angle_gamma   90.00
#
_symmetry.space_group_name_H-M   'P 1'
#
loop_
_entity.id
_entity.type
_entity.pdbx_description
1 polymer ?
#
loop_
_entity_poly.entity_id
_entity_poly.type
_entity_poly.pdbx_seq_one_letter_code
_entity_poly.pdbx_strand_id
1 'polypeptide(L)'
;LALRMHQKRAKLLGPIDFVDEFSINQVHERLSDINRMFKYPAIIGQKTSFWAKKLGLNNAILIDDDDHLDFNDKKFDFIIHALSLHWHNDPVGQLIQVRQALEPDGLMLAFFFGGETLYELRTVFEQAELKTENGISPRVAPMIELRDAGDLLVRAGFALSVADSTDLEVIYTTPIELLHDLRGM
;
A
#
# COMPACT_ATOMS: atom_id res chain seq x y z
N LEU A 1 -0.85 -4.38 -17.10
CA LEU A 1 -1.54 -5.66 -17.41
C LEU A 1 -1.61 -6.55 -16.16
N ALA A 2 -0.49 -6.73 -15.44
CA ALA A 2 -0.41 -7.61 -14.27
C ALA A 2 -1.38 -7.17 -13.15
N LEU A 3 -1.40 -5.90 -12.77
CA LEU A 3 -2.29 -5.34 -11.75
C LEU A 3 -3.76 -5.65 -12.03
N ARG A 4 -4.23 -5.40 -13.26
CA ARG A 4 -5.62 -5.71 -13.66
C ARG A 4 -5.96 -7.20 -13.58
N MET A 5 -4.98 -8.08 -13.82
CA MET A 5 -5.17 -9.52 -13.66
C MET A 5 -5.27 -9.92 -12.17
N HIS A 6 -4.47 -9.32 -11.29
CA HIS A 6 -4.57 -9.51 -9.85
C HIS A 6 -5.91 -9.03 -9.32
N GLN A 7 -6.34 -7.85 -9.67
CA GLN A 7 -7.65 -7.31 -9.29
C GLN A 7 -8.83 -8.21 -9.69
N LYS A 8 -8.78 -8.81 -10.90
CA LYS A 8 -9.81 -9.77 -11.34
C LYS A 8 -9.80 -11.05 -10.51
N ARG A 9 -8.61 -11.56 -10.15
CA ARG A 9 -8.47 -12.78 -9.34
C ARG A 9 -8.95 -12.55 -7.91
N ALA A 10 -8.57 -11.43 -7.29
CA ALA A 10 -9.00 -11.05 -5.96
C ALA A 10 -10.55 -10.99 -5.85
N LYS A 11 -11.23 -10.45 -6.85
CA LYS A 11 -12.69 -10.42 -6.90
C LYS A 11 -13.35 -11.81 -6.92
N LEU A 12 -12.66 -12.83 -7.44
CA LEU A 12 -13.19 -14.20 -7.52
C LEU A 12 -12.97 -15.01 -6.24
N LEU A 13 -11.93 -14.69 -5.47
CA LEU A 13 -11.54 -15.45 -4.27
C LEU A 13 -12.21 -14.94 -2.98
N GLY A 14 -12.86 -13.81 -3.03
CA GLY A 14 -13.43 -13.14 -1.88
C GLY A 14 -12.44 -12.18 -1.20
N PRO A 15 -12.94 -11.29 -0.33
CA PRO A 15 -12.09 -10.28 0.29
C PRO A 15 -11.14 -10.89 1.31
N ILE A 16 -9.87 -10.54 1.17
CA ILE A 16 -8.83 -10.80 2.17
C ILE A 16 -8.48 -9.45 2.75
N ASP A 17 -8.97 -9.17 3.95
CA ASP A 17 -8.99 -7.82 4.50
C ASP A 17 -8.03 -7.62 5.70
N PHE A 18 -7.34 -8.68 6.16
CA PHE A 18 -6.55 -8.59 7.39
C PHE A 18 -5.38 -7.59 7.28
N VAL A 19 -4.75 -7.46 6.11
CA VAL A 19 -3.68 -6.47 5.88
C VAL A 19 -4.27 -5.06 5.86
N ASP A 20 -5.43 -4.89 5.22
CA ASP A 20 -6.15 -3.61 5.22
C ASP A 20 -6.54 -3.23 6.66
N GLU A 21 -7.10 -4.16 7.43
CA GLU A 21 -7.50 -3.93 8.81
C GLU A 21 -6.31 -3.59 9.72
N PHE A 22 -5.19 -4.28 9.55
CA PHE A 22 -3.95 -3.95 10.25
C PHE A 22 -3.50 -2.52 9.92
N SER A 23 -3.45 -2.16 8.64
CA SER A 23 -3.05 -0.83 8.19
C SER A 23 -4.02 0.26 8.66
N ILE A 24 -5.32 -0.02 8.68
CA ILE A 24 -6.35 0.88 9.20
C ILE A 24 -6.13 1.15 10.71
N ASN A 25 -5.78 0.12 11.48
CA ASN A 25 -5.44 0.31 12.89
C ASN A 25 -4.22 1.21 13.05
N GLN A 26 -3.22 1.06 12.17
CA GLN A 26 -2.06 1.96 12.13
C GLN A 26 -2.45 3.42 11.79
N VAL A 27 -3.46 3.64 10.94
CA VAL A 27 -4.01 4.99 10.71
C VAL A 27 -4.62 5.54 12.01
N HIS A 28 -5.44 4.76 12.69
CA HIS A 28 -6.07 5.20 13.95
C HIS A 28 -5.03 5.56 15.01
N GLU A 29 -4.00 4.76 15.19
CA GLU A 29 -2.90 5.05 16.13
C GLU A 29 -2.24 6.39 15.81
N ARG A 30 -1.83 6.61 14.56
CA ARG A 30 -1.17 7.87 14.14
C ARG A 30 -2.08 9.07 14.24
N LEU A 31 -3.37 8.92 13.93
CA LEU A 31 -4.33 10.00 14.02
C LEU A 31 -4.71 10.32 15.48
N SER A 32 -4.59 9.36 16.39
CA SER A 32 -4.87 9.61 17.83
C SER A 32 -3.91 10.63 18.45
N ASP A 33 -2.69 10.72 17.92
CA ASP A 33 -1.67 11.67 18.38
C ASP A 33 -1.80 13.06 17.74
N ILE A 34 -2.68 13.17 16.73
CA ILE A 34 -2.90 14.39 15.96
C ILE A 34 -4.21 15.04 16.42
N ASN A 35 -4.11 16.16 17.14
CA ASN A 35 -5.29 16.94 17.54
C ASN A 35 -5.81 17.81 16.39
N ARG A 36 -6.24 17.17 15.30
CA ARG A 36 -6.74 17.83 14.10
C ARG A 36 -7.92 17.06 13.50
N MET A 37 -8.96 17.79 13.10
CA MET A 37 -10.06 17.24 12.30
C MET A 37 -9.82 17.51 10.82
N PHE A 38 -9.91 16.48 10.00
CA PHE A 38 -9.78 16.58 8.55
C PHE A 38 -11.17 16.75 7.92
N LYS A 39 -11.29 17.77 7.06
CA LYS A 39 -12.57 18.15 6.43
C LYS A 39 -12.70 17.60 5.00
N TYR A 40 -11.60 17.47 4.30
CA TYR A 40 -11.53 17.09 2.90
C TYR A 40 -10.58 15.91 2.70
N PRO A 41 -10.91 14.73 3.24
CA PRO A 41 -10.08 13.55 3.06
C PRO A 41 -10.24 12.93 1.68
N ALA A 42 -9.17 12.28 1.19
CA ALA A 42 -9.19 11.40 0.03
C ALA A 42 -8.52 10.06 0.35
N ILE A 43 -8.95 9.01 -0.33
CA ILE A 43 -8.37 7.66 -0.20
C ILE A 43 -8.09 7.13 -1.60
N ILE A 44 -6.84 6.74 -1.84
CA ILE A 44 -6.36 6.17 -3.10
C ILE A 44 -6.12 4.68 -2.88
N GLY A 45 -6.58 3.84 -3.79
CA GLY A 45 -6.34 2.39 -3.73
C GLY A 45 -7.47 1.55 -4.27
N GLN A 46 -7.39 0.24 -4.03
CA GLN A 46 -8.35 -0.72 -4.58
C GLN A 46 -9.60 -0.92 -3.70
N LYS A 47 -9.44 -0.83 -2.38
CA LYS A 47 -10.52 -1.05 -1.40
C LYS A 47 -10.94 0.24 -0.69
N THR A 48 -10.94 1.35 -1.40
CA THR A 48 -11.17 2.70 -0.84
C THR A 48 -12.45 2.81 -0.03
N SER A 49 -13.55 2.19 -0.50
CA SER A 49 -14.83 2.17 0.21
C SER A 49 -14.77 1.42 1.55
N PHE A 50 -13.99 0.32 1.61
CA PHE A 50 -13.77 -0.42 2.84
C PHE A 50 -12.99 0.42 3.85
N TRP A 51 -11.92 1.07 3.40
CA TRP A 51 -11.10 1.98 4.21
C TRP A 51 -11.93 3.16 4.73
N ALA A 52 -12.69 3.83 3.86
CA ALA A 52 -13.53 4.97 4.24
C ALA A 52 -14.53 4.59 5.34
N LYS A 53 -15.19 3.43 5.18
CA LYS A 53 -16.15 2.92 6.17
C LYS A 53 -15.49 2.61 7.51
N LYS A 54 -14.36 1.92 7.51
CA LYS A 54 -13.65 1.51 8.73
C LYS A 54 -13.05 2.70 9.47
N LEU A 55 -12.57 3.72 8.75
CA LEU A 55 -12.03 4.95 9.33
C LEU A 55 -13.09 5.99 9.71
N GLY A 56 -14.36 5.76 9.38
CA GLY A 56 -15.43 6.74 9.60
C GLY A 56 -15.33 7.98 8.71
N LEU A 57 -14.55 7.94 7.63
CA LEU A 57 -14.35 9.03 6.68
C LEU A 57 -15.44 9.02 5.59
N ASN A 58 -16.70 9.19 6.00
CA ASN A 58 -17.86 9.07 5.09
C ASN A 58 -17.91 10.13 3.98
N ASN A 59 -17.17 11.22 4.14
CA ASN A 59 -17.04 12.31 3.17
C ASN A 59 -15.76 12.22 2.32
N ALA A 60 -14.97 11.14 2.45
CA ALA A 60 -13.76 10.97 1.67
C ALA A 60 -14.06 10.84 0.18
N ILE A 61 -13.25 11.49 -0.64
CA ILE A 61 -13.22 11.25 -2.08
C ILE A 61 -12.44 9.95 -2.31
N LEU A 62 -13.07 9.01 -3.01
CA LEU A 62 -12.48 7.71 -3.34
C LEU A 62 -11.86 7.82 -4.73
N ILE A 63 -10.57 7.49 -4.82
CA ILE A 63 -9.77 7.65 -6.02
C ILE A 63 -9.23 6.29 -6.43
N ASP A 64 -9.46 5.93 -7.67
CA ASP A 64 -8.93 4.69 -8.23
C ASP A 64 -7.41 4.76 -8.37
N ASP A 65 -6.76 3.61 -8.18
CA ASP A 65 -5.34 3.43 -8.25
C ASP A 65 -4.87 3.25 -9.70
N ASP A 66 -4.84 4.35 -10.43
CA ASP A 66 -4.34 4.43 -11.79
C ASP A 66 -3.04 5.24 -11.87
N ASP A 67 -2.29 5.13 -12.97
CA ASP A 67 -1.03 5.88 -13.18
C ASP A 67 -1.26 7.39 -13.11
N HIS A 68 -2.44 7.86 -13.51
CA HIS A 68 -2.90 9.23 -13.34
C HIS A 68 -4.05 9.28 -12.33
N LEU A 69 -3.79 9.97 -11.21
CA LEU A 69 -4.77 10.11 -10.13
C LEU A 69 -5.75 11.24 -10.44
N ASP A 70 -7.02 10.92 -10.56
CA ASP A 70 -8.05 11.91 -10.84
C ASP A 70 -8.54 12.60 -9.55
N PHE A 71 -7.92 13.69 -9.21
CA PHE A 71 -8.32 14.54 -8.09
C PHE A 71 -9.40 15.56 -8.45
N ASN A 72 -9.85 15.63 -9.70
CA ASN A 72 -10.85 16.60 -10.19
C ASN A 72 -10.52 18.05 -9.81
N ASP A 73 -9.26 18.45 -9.90
CA ASP A 73 -8.72 19.76 -9.50
C ASP A 73 -9.01 20.17 -8.05
N LYS A 74 -9.39 19.22 -7.20
CA LYS A 74 -9.66 19.46 -5.78
C LYS A 74 -8.37 19.41 -4.96
N LYS A 75 -8.43 20.05 -3.80
CA LYS A 75 -7.39 19.99 -2.77
C LYS A 75 -7.92 19.27 -1.53
N PHE A 76 -7.01 18.63 -0.83
CA PHE A 76 -7.31 17.76 0.30
C PHE A 76 -6.44 18.11 1.50
N ASP A 77 -7.01 18.11 2.67
CA ASP A 77 -6.28 18.29 3.92
C ASP A 77 -5.71 16.96 4.47
N PHE A 78 -6.21 15.83 3.94
CA PHE A 78 -5.76 14.49 4.30
C PHE A 78 -5.86 13.54 3.12
N ILE A 79 -4.78 12.83 2.79
CA ILE A 79 -4.78 11.81 1.75
C ILE A 79 -4.20 10.51 2.31
N ILE A 80 -4.91 9.40 2.10
CA ILE A 80 -4.41 8.05 2.38
C ILE A 80 -4.14 7.35 1.06
N HIS A 81 -2.91 6.80 0.89
CA HIS A 81 -2.58 5.87 -0.18
C HIS A 81 -2.58 4.44 0.40
N ALA A 82 -3.62 3.69 0.05
CA ALA A 82 -3.99 2.45 0.72
C ALA A 82 -3.45 1.23 -0.03
N LEU A 83 -2.32 0.69 0.40
CA LEU A 83 -1.72 -0.60 -0.01
C LEU A 83 -1.56 -0.80 -1.53
N SER A 84 -1.30 0.26 -2.30
CA SER A 84 -1.18 0.14 -3.74
C SER A 84 0.10 0.75 -4.34
N LEU A 85 0.79 1.64 -3.63
CA LEU A 85 1.96 2.36 -4.14
C LEU A 85 3.08 1.45 -4.69
N HIS A 86 3.26 0.28 -4.10
CA HIS A 86 4.28 -0.71 -4.53
C HIS A 86 3.97 -1.41 -5.87
N TRP A 87 2.77 -1.21 -6.42
CA TRP A 87 2.40 -1.73 -7.73
C TRP A 87 2.73 -0.79 -8.89
N HIS A 88 3.05 0.47 -8.60
CA HIS A 88 3.31 1.48 -9.61
C HIS A 88 4.73 1.41 -10.16
N ASN A 89 4.86 1.61 -11.47
CA ASN A 89 6.17 1.72 -12.14
C ASN A 89 6.86 3.05 -11.81
N ASP A 90 6.09 4.08 -11.49
CA ASP A 90 6.59 5.41 -11.08
C ASP A 90 5.98 5.84 -9.75
N PRO A 91 6.45 5.30 -8.62
CA PRO A 91 5.96 5.68 -7.30
C PRO A 91 6.27 7.14 -6.96
N VAL A 92 7.34 7.71 -7.50
CA VAL A 92 7.67 9.13 -7.29
C VAL A 92 6.64 10.01 -8.00
N GLY A 93 6.27 9.68 -9.23
CA GLY A 93 5.24 10.40 -9.98
C GLY A 93 3.87 10.34 -9.27
N GLN A 94 3.51 9.19 -8.68
CA GLN A 94 2.32 9.07 -7.83
C GLN A 94 2.38 10.01 -6.63
N LEU A 95 3.47 9.98 -5.91
CA LEU A 95 3.68 10.83 -4.73
C LEU A 95 3.69 12.33 -5.08
N ILE A 96 4.22 12.72 -6.24
CA ILE A 96 4.17 14.11 -6.73
C ILE A 96 2.72 14.54 -6.98
N GLN A 97 1.91 13.71 -7.62
CA GLN A 97 0.50 13.99 -7.85
C GLN A 97 -0.25 14.17 -6.52
N VAL A 98 -0.02 13.26 -5.55
CA VAL A 98 -0.59 13.36 -4.20
C VAL A 98 -0.17 14.68 -3.53
N ARG A 99 1.13 15.01 -3.55
CA ARG A 99 1.62 16.26 -2.95
C ARG A 99 0.99 17.50 -3.61
N GLN A 100 0.81 17.46 -4.92
CA GLN A 100 0.16 18.56 -5.63
C GLN A 100 -1.33 18.70 -5.27
N ALA A 101 -2.00 17.62 -4.92
CA ALA A 101 -3.40 17.61 -4.50
C ALA A 101 -3.58 17.97 -3.01
N LEU A 102 -2.53 17.93 -2.21
CA LEU A 102 -2.60 18.35 -0.80
C LEU A 102 -2.73 19.89 -0.67
N GLU A 103 -3.51 20.31 0.31
CA GLU A 103 -3.50 21.69 0.82
C GLU A 103 -2.17 22.00 1.53
N PRO A 104 -1.82 23.28 1.68
CA PRO A 104 -0.74 23.66 2.61
C PRO A 104 -1.00 23.05 3.99
N ASP A 105 0.04 22.45 4.59
CA ASP A 105 -0.05 21.72 5.86
C ASP A 105 -0.96 20.48 5.83
N GLY A 106 -1.30 19.96 4.64
CA GLY A 106 -2.04 18.71 4.49
C GLY A 106 -1.20 17.49 4.88
N LEU A 107 -1.85 16.47 5.44
CA LEU A 107 -1.23 15.21 5.84
C LEU A 107 -1.41 14.15 4.76
N MET A 108 -0.34 13.40 4.46
CA MET A 108 -0.42 12.15 3.70
C MET A 108 0.04 10.98 4.57
N LEU A 109 -0.71 9.89 4.50
CA LEU A 109 -0.28 8.57 4.98
C LEU A 109 -0.26 7.59 3.80
N ALA A 110 0.86 6.92 3.57
CA ALA A 110 0.98 5.88 2.55
C ALA A 110 1.35 4.54 3.19
N PHE A 111 0.58 3.51 2.87
CA PHE A 111 0.81 2.14 3.32
C PHE A 111 1.16 1.28 2.12
N PHE A 112 2.23 0.51 2.22
CA PHE A 112 2.67 -0.41 1.18
C PHE A 112 3.60 -1.47 1.75
N PHE A 113 3.79 -2.55 1.02
CA PHE A 113 4.73 -3.59 1.39
C PHE A 113 6.17 -3.14 1.17
N GLY A 114 7.03 -3.44 2.12
CA GLY A 114 8.45 -3.08 2.05
C GLY A 114 9.35 -4.05 2.81
N GLY A 115 10.64 -3.82 2.77
CA GLY A 115 11.63 -4.55 3.52
C GLY A 115 11.60 -6.05 3.28
N GLU A 116 11.47 -6.78 4.36
CA GLU A 116 11.53 -8.25 4.38
C GLU A 116 10.17 -8.93 4.13
N THR A 117 9.19 -8.21 3.59
CA THR A 117 7.89 -8.81 3.25
C THR A 117 8.08 -10.08 2.41
N LEU A 118 7.49 -11.21 2.89
CA LEU A 118 7.58 -12.53 2.26
C LEU A 118 9.01 -13.08 2.09
N TYR A 119 9.96 -12.68 2.94
CA TYR A 119 11.36 -13.11 2.82
C TYR A 119 11.51 -14.65 2.93
N GLU A 120 10.70 -15.29 3.77
CA GLU A 120 10.70 -16.76 3.93
C GLU A 120 10.25 -17.44 2.63
N LEU A 121 9.17 -16.95 2.03
CA LEU A 121 8.67 -17.47 0.75
C LEU A 121 9.72 -17.28 -0.36
N ARG A 122 10.38 -16.13 -0.41
CA ARG A 122 11.47 -15.85 -1.34
C ARG A 122 12.61 -16.87 -1.17
N THR A 123 13.07 -17.05 0.06
CA THR A 123 14.17 -17.97 0.39
C THR A 123 13.84 -19.41 0.01
N VAL A 124 12.63 -19.86 0.29
CA VAL A 124 12.19 -21.22 -0.07
C VAL A 124 12.14 -21.42 -1.57
N PHE A 125 11.62 -20.47 -2.32
CA PHE A 125 11.61 -20.54 -3.79
C PHE A 125 13.01 -20.55 -4.38
N GLU A 126 13.91 -19.70 -3.91
CA GLU A 126 15.32 -19.67 -4.35
C GLU A 126 16.01 -21.01 -4.11
N GLN A 127 15.83 -21.61 -2.94
CA GLN A 127 16.41 -22.92 -2.61
C GLN A 127 15.82 -24.04 -3.47
N ALA A 128 14.52 -24.01 -3.75
CA ALA A 128 13.88 -25.00 -4.59
C ALA A 128 14.37 -24.92 -6.05
N GLU A 129 14.45 -23.72 -6.62
CA GLU A 129 14.91 -23.51 -8.00
C GLU A 129 16.37 -23.88 -8.19
N LEU A 130 17.25 -23.56 -7.24
CA LEU A 130 18.65 -24.02 -7.27
C LEU A 130 18.79 -25.54 -7.35
N LYS A 131 17.88 -26.27 -6.71
CA LYS A 131 17.90 -27.73 -6.70
C LYS A 131 17.30 -28.36 -7.96
N THR A 132 16.37 -27.67 -8.61
CA THR A 132 15.60 -28.25 -9.74
C THR A 132 16.01 -27.71 -11.09
N GLU A 133 16.42 -26.44 -11.17
CA GLU A 133 16.60 -25.72 -12.44
C GLU A 133 18.02 -25.13 -12.63
N ASN A 134 18.92 -25.31 -11.66
CA ASN A 134 20.27 -24.74 -11.66
C ASN A 134 20.31 -23.19 -11.86
N GLY A 135 19.25 -22.49 -11.47
CA GLY A 135 19.15 -21.03 -11.59
C GLY A 135 18.13 -20.48 -10.62
N ILE A 136 18.12 -19.15 -10.44
CA ILE A 136 17.15 -18.43 -9.59
C ILE A 136 16.39 -17.44 -10.46
N SER A 137 15.08 -17.43 -10.32
CA SER A 137 14.20 -16.42 -10.92
C SER A 137 13.45 -15.63 -9.85
N PRO A 138 13.13 -14.35 -10.06
CA PRO A 138 12.42 -13.54 -9.08
C PRO A 138 10.95 -13.99 -9.00
N ARG A 139 10.60 -14.85 -8.04
CA ARG A 139 9.23 -15.30 -7.77
C ARG A 139 8.47 -14.37 -6.85
N VAL A 140 9.18 -13.71 -5.96
CA VAL A 140 8.66 -12.67 -5.08
C VAL A 140 9.22 -11.33 -5.55
N ALA A 141 8.37 -10.35 -5.77
CA ALA A 141 8.81 -9.03 -6.19
C ALA A 141 9.79 -8.43 -5.17
N PRO A 142 10.81 -7.70 -5.62
CA PRO A 142 11.67 -6.97 -4.71
C PRO A 142 10.85 -5.89 -4.00
N MET A 143 11.07 -5.76 -2.69
CA MET A 143 10.43 -4.76 -1.87
C MET A 143 11.39 -3.60 -1.61
N ILE A 144 10.83 -2.41 -1.42
CA ILE A 144 11.62 -1.23 -1.12
C ILE A 144 12.12 -1.26 0.33
N GLU A 145 13.37 -0.87 0.54
CA GLU A 145 13.91 -0.69 1.88
C GLU A 145 13.37 0.58 2.55
N LEU A 146 13.28 0.57 3.89
CA LEU A 146 12.73 1.69 4.66
C LEU A 146 13.43 3.03 4.34
N ARG A 147 14.75 3.01 4.22
CA ARG A 147 15.54 4.19 3.88
C ARG A 147 15.15 4.75 2.52
N ASP A 148 15.04 3.88 1.52
CA ASP A 148 14.70 4.27 0.15
C ASP A 148 13.27 4.80 0.07
N ALA A 149 12.35 4.25 0.87
CA ALA A 149 10.99 4.78 1.00
C ALA A 149 10.97 6.22 1.53
N GLY A 150 11.81 6.54 2.52
CA GLY A 150 12.02 7.91 2.98
C GLY A 150 12.55 8.83 1.88
N ASP A 151 13.53 8.35 1.11
CA ASP A 151 14.11 9.10 0.00
C ASP A 151 13.09 9.37 -1.12
N LEU A 152 12.12 8.45 -1.37
CA LEU A 152 11.03 8.71 -2.32
C LEU A 152 10.17 9.92 -1.90
N LEU A 153 9.85 10.06 -0.62
CA LEU A 153 9.08 11.18 -0.10
C LEU A 153 9.83 12.51 -0.29
N VAL A 154 11.12 12.52 0.02
CA VAL A 154 11.98 13.70 -0.18
C VAL A 154 12.06 14.08 -1.67
N ARG A 155 12.25 13.10 -2.56
CA ARG A 155 12.28 13.30 -4.01
C ARG A 155 10.95 13.83 -4.56
N ALA A 156 9.83 13.39 -4.01
CA ALA A 156 8.51 13.90 -4.36
C ALA A 156 8.24 15.32 -3.80
N GLY A 157 9.11 15.83 -2.94
CA GLY A 157 9.06 17.19 -2.38
C GLY A 157 8.16 17.33 -1.17
N PHE A 158 7.93 16.25 -0.43
CA PHE A 158 7.26 16.34 0.87
C PHE A 158 8.20 16.95 1.91
N ALA A 159 7.64 17.78 2.80
CA ALA A 159 8.32 18.31 3.96
C ALA A 159 8.03 17.43 5.19
N LEU A 160 8.98 17.35 6.12
CA LEU A 160 8.86 16.62 7.39
C LEU A 160 8.47 15.14 7.20
N SER A 161 9.03 14.52 6.17
CA SER A 161 8.76 13.12 5.83
C SER A 161 9.26 12.18 6.92
N VAL A 162 8.41 11.23 7.31
CA VAL A 162 8.75 10.13 8.20
C VAL A 162 8.40 8.84 7.50
N ALA A 163 9.31 7.89 7.49
CA ALA A 163 9.07 6.52 7.06
C ALA A 163 9.33 5.60 8.25
N ASP A 164 8.41 4.73 8.53
CA ASP A 164 8.53 3.69 9.56
C ASP A 164 8.06 2.34 8.99
N SER A 165 8.40 1.27 9.69
CA SER A 165 7.95 -0.08 9.35
C SER A 165 7.38 -0.76 10.56
N THR A 166 6.35 -1.57 10.34
CA THR A 166 5.74 -2.41 11.37
C THR A 166 5.55 -3.80 10.78
N ASP A 167 6.02 -4.80 11.50
CA ASP A 167 5.93 -6.19 11.08
C ASP A 167 4.53 -6.74 11.36
N LEU A 168 3.97 -7.43 10.37
CA LEU A 168 2.76 -8.22 10.51
C LEU A 168 3.12 -9.69 10.32
N GLU A 169 3.16 -10.43 11.42
CA GLU A 169 3.36 -11.87 11.37
C GLU A 169 2.05 -12.59 11.05
N VAL A 170 2.06 -13.42 10.00
CA VAL A 170 0.90 -14.21 9.57
C VAL A 170 1.28 -15.68 9.52
N ILE A 171 0.63 -16.49 10.32
CA ILE A 171 0.91 -17.93 10.43
C ILE A 171 -0.13 -18.73 9.64
N TYR A 172 0.34 -19.56 8.72
CA TYR A 172 -0.48 -20.45 7.91
C TYR A 172 -0.26 -21.92 8.30
N THR A 173 -1.31 -22.70 8.29
CA THR A 173 -1.20 -24.15 8.56
C THR A 173 -0.55 -24.87 7.38
N THR A 174 -0.77 -24.38 6.16
CA THR A 174 -0.20 -24.94 4.93
C THR A 174 0.30 -23.85 4.00
N PRO A 175 1.35 -24.12 3.17
CA PRO A 175 1.80 -23.17 2.17
C PRO A 175 0.73 -22.81 1.12
N ILE A 176 -0.23 -23.70 0.88
CA ILE A 176 -1.31 -23.46 -0.10
C ILE A 176 -2.25 -22.36 0.39
N GLU A 177 -2.51 -22.27 1.69
CA GLU A 177 -3.32 -21.18 2.27
C GLU A 177 -2.65 -19.83 2.04
N LEU A 178 -1.35 -19.71 2.30
CA LEU A 178 -0.59 -18.50 1.97
C LEU A 178 -0.72 -18.13 0.48
N LEU A 179 -0.52 -19.09 -0.42
CA LEU A 179 -0.61 -18.83 -1.87
C LEU A 179 -2.04 -18.46 -2.30
N HIS A 180 -3.05 -18.96 -1.60
CA HIS A 180 -4.44 -18.58 -1.83
C HIS A 180 -4.68 -17.13 -1.45
N ASP A 181 -4.23 -16.70 -0.28
CA ASP A 181 -4.37 -15.33 0.20
C ASP A 181 -3.62 -14.33 -0.69
N LEU A 182 -2.38 -14.64 -1.08
CA LEU A 182 -1.62 -13.81 -2.02
C LEU A 182 -2.28 -13.64 -3.40
N ARG A 183 -3.20 -14.52 -3.78
CA ARG A 183 -4.00 -14.35 -5.00
C ARG A 183 -5.23 -13.47 -4.80
N GLY A 184 -5.66 -13.30 -3.56
CA GLY A 184 -6.84 -12.52 -3.19
C GLY A 184 -6.53 -11.10 -2.71
N MET A 185 -5.24 -10.79 -2.52
CA MET A 185 -4.73 -9.46 -2.14
C MET A 185 -4.60 -8.48 -3.31
#